data_d814be4160159fa1af298c1efd9f7e65
#
_entry.id   d814be4160159fa1af298c1efd9f7e65
#
_cell.length_a   1.000
_cell.length_b   1.000
_cell.length_c   1.000
_cell.angle_alpha   90.00
_cell.angle_beta   90.00
_cell.angle_gamma   90.00
#
_symmetry.space_group_name_H-M   'P 1'
#
loop_
_entity.id
_entity.type
_entity.pdbx_description
1 polymer ?
#
loop_
_entity_poly.entity_id
_entity_poly.type
_entity_poly.pdbx_seq_one_letter_code
_entity_poly.pdbx_strand_id
1 'polypeptide(L)'
;MKRRRNLIQRALGARLEARAEALKADLGEGYDCFGASADGTGVALALTRPLYERWFRVESRGAHHVPSEGPVIVAANHSGTLPFDAMMLHADLLRRTDPPRLPRSVVDRFVPRLPWFSTLVARAGAINGTRRNVEHVLATGQLLVVFPEGTVGIGKPFAERYRLQPWRPGHAELALRHRAPVVPTAIVGAEEQLPIIARIDRFHAFGAPYLPVPLFPFPLPVHYHVRYGEPLALHERFPGDPRDPGRIREAAAEVAREVQALIDGALRERKGVFR
;
A
#
# COMPACT_ATOMS: atom_id res chain seq x y z
N MET A 1 -17.56 12.89 -22.39
CA MET A 1 -16.15 12.82 -21.95
C MET A 1 -15.59 14.15 -21.47
N LYS A 2 -15.56 15.23 -22.22
CA LYS A 2 -15.00 16.56 -21.83
C LYS A 2 -15.49 17.09 -20.47
N ARG A 3 -16.77 16.97 -20.14
CA ARG A 3 -17.35 17.48 -18.88
C ARG A 3 -16.86 16.74 -17.62
N ARG A 4 -16.63 15.41 -17.72
CA ARG A 4 -16.06 14.60 -16.62
C ARG A 4 -14.58 14.93 -16.39
N ARG A 5 -13.83 15.12 -17.47
CA ARG A 5 -12.40 15.51 -17.40
C ARG A 5 -12.24 16.85 -16.68
N ASN A 6 -13.06 17.86 -16.99
CA ASN A 6 -13.02 19.15 -16.30
C ASN A 6 -13.34 19.08 -14.80
N LEU A 7 -14.21 18.17 -14.36
CA LEU A 7 -14.52 17.97 -12.94
C LEU A 7 -13.36 17.33 -12.18
N ILE A 8 -12.73 16.31 -12.78
CA ILE A 8 -11.56 15.64 -12.20
C ILE A 8 -10.39 16.64 -12.09
N GLN A 9 -10.13 17.40 -13.14
CA GLN A 9 -9.10 18.44 -13.18
C GLN A 9 -9.27 19.48 -12.07
N ARG A 10 -10.49 19.99 -11.87
CA ARG A 10 -10.80 20.91 -10.78
C ARG A 10 -10.61 20.29 -9.40
N ALA A 11 -10.90 19.00 -9.23
CA ALA A 11 -10.75 18.28 -7.97
C ALA A 11 -9.29 17.95 -7.65
N LEU A 12 -8.44 17.69 -8.65
CA LEU A 12 -7.03 17.36 -8.47
C LEU A 12 -6.17 18.57 -8.12
N GLY A 13 -6.38 19.70 -8.79
CA GLY A 13 -5.43 20.81 -8.80
C GLY A 13 -4.21 20.51 -9.71
N ALA A 14 -3.56 21.57 -10.18
CA ALA A 14 -2.54 21.49 -11.23
C ALA A 14 -1.40 20.50 -10.97
N ARG A 15 -0.91 20.41 -9.72
CA ARG A 15 0.19 19.52 -9.37
C ARG A 15 -0.16 18.03 -9.51
N LEU A 16 -1.32 17.61 -9.02
CA LEU A 16 -1.73 16.20 -9.09
C LEU A 16 -2.18 15.82 -10.50
N GLU A 17 -2.73 16.78 -11.24
CA GLU A 17 -3.04 16.59 -12.65
C GLU A 17 -1.78 16.33 -13.47
N ALA A 18 -0.72 17.12 -13.28
CA ALA A 18 0.55 16.92 -13.95
C ALA A 18 1.17 15.55 -13.64
N ARG A 19 1.02 15.05 -12.40
CA ARG A 19 1.50 13.72 -12.02
C ARG A 19 0.69 12.60 -12.68
N ALA A 20 -0.64 12.72 -12.72
CA ALA A 20 -1.49 11.75 -13.41
C ALA A 20 -1.22 11.75 -14.94
N GLU A 21 -0.93 12.92 -15.50
CA GLU A 21 -0.57 13.06 -16.92
C GLU A 21 0.79 12.41 -17.22
N ALA A 22 1.78 12.58 -16.33
CA ALA A 22 3.10 11.95 -16.49
C ALA A 22 3.03 10.41 -16.54
N LEU A 23 2.07 9.79 -15.85
CA LEU A 23 1.85 8.35 -15.91
C LEU A 23 1.30 7.86 -17.27
N LYS A 24 0.84 8.75 -18.15
CA LYS A 24 0.41 8.36 -19.50
C LYS A 24 1.56 7.85 -20.34
N ALA A 25 2.78 8.31 -20.09
CA ALA A 25 3.96 7.79 -20.77
C ALA A 25 4.13 6.29 -20.56
N ASP A 26 3.82 5.80 -19.33
CA ASP A 26 3.94 4.39 -18.96
C ASP A 26 2.69 3.57 -19.28
N LEU A 27 1.50 4.17 -19.17
CA LEU A 27 0.20 3.48 -19.31
C LEU A 27 -0.42 3.63 -20.72
N GLY A 28 0.12 4.53 -21.55
CA GLY A 28 -0.47 4.87 -22.83
C GLY A 28 -1.85 5.54 -22.72
N GLU A 29 -2.60 5.58 -23.82
CA GLU A 29 -3.94 6.19 -23.87
C GLU A 29 -5.10 5.24 -23.51
N GLY A 30 -4.80 4.01 -23.13
CA GLY A 30 -5.79 2.97 -22.84
C GLY A 30 -5.67 2.41 -21.45
N TYR A 31 -5.84 1.10 -21.38
CA TYR A 31 -5.67 0.30 -20.18
C TYR A 31 -4.46 -0.60 -20.34
N ASP A 32 -3.68 -0.76 -19.29
CA ASP A 32 -2.64 -1.79 -19.26
C ASP A 32 -3.22 -3.20 -19.08
N CYS A 33 -2.35 -4.21 -19.02
CA CYS A 33 -2.75 -5.62 -18.88
C CYS A 33 -3.48 -5.93 -17.57
N PHE A 34 -3.43 -5.03 -16.57
CA PHE A 34 -4.14 -5.15 -15.29
C PHE A 34 -5.40 -4.29 -15.20
N GLY A 35 -5.68 -3.49 -16.23
CA GLY A 35 -6.82 -2.59 -16.28
C GLY A 35 -6.56 -1.20 -15.69
N ALA A 36 -5.32 -0.86 -15.36
CA ALA A 36 -4.97 0.48 -14.91
C ALA A 36 -4.97 1.49 -16.06
N SER A 37 -5.30 2.73 -15.75
CA SER A 37 -5.27 3.84 -16.71
C SER A 37 -4.92 5.16 -16.01
N ALA A 38 -4.33 6.10 -16.75
CA ALA A 38 -4.00 7.42 -16.23
C ALA A 38 -5.23 8.17 -15.73
N ASP A 39 -6.36 8.09 -16.46
CA ASP A 39 -7.64 8.67 -16.01
C ASP A 39 -8.15 8.02 -14.72
N GLY A 40 -8.04 6.69 -14.59
CA GLY A 40 -8.43 5.96 -13.39
C GLY A 40 -7.57 6.35 -12.18
N THR A 41 -6.27 6.49 -12.38
CA THR A 41 -5.34 7.00 -11.37
C THR A 41 -5.68 8.44 -10.96
N GLY A 42 -6.00 9.30 -11.92
CA GLY A 42 -6.47 10.65 -11.65
C GLY A 42 -7.75 10.68 -10.81
N VAL A 43 -8.73 9.82 -11.12
CA VAL A 43 -9.96 9.66 -10.31
C VAL A 43 -9.63 9.22 -8.89
N ALA A 44 -8.76 8.22 -8.73
CA ALA A 44 -8.35 7.74 -7.40
C ALA A 44 -7.66 8.84 -6.58
N LEU A 45 -6.75 9.61 -7.18
CA LEU A 45 -6.12 10.77 -6.55
C LEU A 45 -7.14 11.84 -6.13
N ALA A 46 -8.13 12.14 -7.00
CA ALA A 46 -9.18 13.11 -6.70
C ALA A 46 -10.06 12.67 -5.51
N LEU A 47 -10.47 11.39 -5.49
CA LEU A 47 -11.29 10.82 -4.42
C LEU A 47 -10.55 10.72 -3.09
N THR A 48 -9.26 10.37 -3.12
CA THR A 48 -8.45 10.24 -1.92
C THR A 48 -7.92 11.58 -1.39
N ARG A 49 -7.92 12.65 -2.20
CA ARG A 49 -7.38 13.96 -1.82
C ARG A 49 -7.95 14.52 -0.51
N PRO A 50 -9.28 14.63 -0.32
CA PRO A 50 -9.82 15.18 0.92
C PRO A 50 -9.48 14.33 2.14
N LEU A 51 -9.42 13.00 1.99
CA LEU A 51 -9.00 12.09 3.05
C LEU A 51 -7.52 12.30 3.39
N TYR A 52 -6.67 12.36 2.38
CA TYR A 52 -5.23 12.50 2.53
C TYR A 52 -4.84 13.86 3.14
N GLU A 53 -5.39 14.96 2.62
CA GLU A 53 -4.95 16.32 2.97
C GLU A 53 -5.64 16.88 4.21
N ARG A 54 -6.94 16.55 4.43
CA ARG A 54 -7.76 17.18 5.46
C ARG A 54 -8.20 16.26 6.58
N TRP A 55 -8.62 15.03 6.24
CA TRP A 55 -9.15 14.10 7.23
C TRP A 55 -8.03 13.41 8.02
N PHE A 56 -7.15 12.69 7.31
CA PHE A 56 -6.02 12.01 7.92
C PHE A 56 -4.74 12.85 7.95
N ARG A 57 -4.68 13.95 7.24
CA ARG A 57 -3.54 14.92 7.23
C ARG A 57 -2.19 14.19 7.13
N VAL A 58 -2.06 13.34 6.11
CA VAL A 58 -0.93 12.41 5.97
C VAL A 58 0.41 13.13 5.95
N GLU A 59 1.25 12.82 6.92
CA GLU A 59 2.66 13.25 6.98
C GLU A 59 3.54 12.13 6.44
N SER A 60 4.30 12.41 5.40
CA SER A 60 5.17 11.46 4.72
C SER A 60 6.62 11.85 4.85
N ARG A 61 7.49 10.89 5.22
CA ARG A 61 8.95 11.08 5.27
C ARG A 61 9.67 9.90 4.64
N GLY A 62 10.79 10.18 3.99
CA GLY A 62 11.65 9.17 3.37
C GLY A 62 11.16 8.67 2.00
N ALA A 63 10.15 9.28 1.38
CA ALA A 63 9.64 8.84 0.08
C ALA A 63 10.71 8.88 -1.04
N HIS A 64 11.80 9.63 -0.86
CA HIS A 64 12.96 9.66 -1.76
C HIS A 64 13.78 8.36 -1.72
N HIS A 65 13.58 7.51 -0.73
CA HIS A 65 14.18 6.17 -0.67
C HIS A 65 13.53 5.19 -1.67
N VAL A 66 12.35 5.52 -2.20
CA VAL A 66 11.74 4.69 -3.25
C VAL A 66 12.50 4.94 -4.56
N PRO A 67 13.17 3.92 -5.14
CA PRO A 67 13.91 4.06 -6.39
C PRO A 67 13.06 4.66 -7.51
N SER A 68 13.64 5.56 -8.27
CA SER A 68 12.96 6.26 -9.38
C SER A 68 12.61 5.33 -10.55
N GLU A 69 13.36 4.24 -10.71
CA GLU A 69 13.19 3.27 -11.80
C GLU A 69 13.52 1.85 -11.32
N GLY A 70 13.29 0.88 -12.19
CA GLY A 70 13.55 -0.54 -11.93
C GLY A 70 12.53 -1.18 -10.98
N PRO A 71 12.64 -2.50 -10.77
CA PRO A 71 11.77 -3.22 -9.86
C PRO A 71 12.02 -2.81 -8.42
N VAL A 72 10.95 -2.57 -7.66
CA VAL A 72 11.03 -2.27 -6.24
C VAL A 72 9.82 -2.83 -5.52
N ILE A 73 10.00 -3.28 -4.28
CA ILE A 73 8.93 -3.76 -3.41
C ILE A 73 8.80 -2.79 -2.23
N VAL A 74 7.65 -2.16 -2.08
CA VAL A 74 7.28 -1.45 -0.86
C VAL A 74 6.53 -2.42 0.04
N ALA A 75 7.11 -2.74 1.20
CA ALA A 75 6.54 -3.68 2.16
C ALA A 75 6.10 -2.92 3.43
N ALA A 76 4.80 -2.91 3.72
CA ALA A 76 4.23 -2.12 4.80
C ALA A 76 3.45 -2.98 5.81
N ASN A 77 3.31 -2.48 7.06
CA ASN A 77 2.33 -3.02 8.01
C ASN A 77 0.91 -2.78 7.49
N HIS A 78 0.00 -3.68 7.83
CA HIS A 78 -1.40 -3.61 7.42
C HIS A 78 -2.31 -3.47 8.63
N SER A 79 -3.26 -2.56 8.55
CA SER A 79 -4.08 -2.25 9.72
C SER A 79 -5.39 -1.55 9.37
N GLY A 80 -6.36 -1.74 10.25
CA GLY A 80 -7.67 -1.12 10.12
C GLY A 80 -8.69 -1.95 9.33
N THR A 81 -9.95 -1.84 9.73
CA THR A 81 -11.09 -2.59 9.19
C THR A 81 -11.35 -2.30 7.71
N LEU A 82 -11.11 -1.09 7.29
CA LEU A 82 -11.25 -0.62 5.92
C LEU A 82 -9.86 -0.26 5.37
N PRO A 83 -9.59 -0.46 4.07
CA PRO A 83 -8.27 -0.35 3.47
C PRO A 83 -7.78 1.10 3.31
N PHE A 84 -8.06 1.96 4.30
CA PHE A 84 -7.62 3.36 4.25
C PHE A 84 -6.10 3.49 4.33
N ASP A 85 -5.42 2.60 5.06
CA ASP A 85 -3.96 2.54 5.10
C ASP A 85 -3.37 2.28 3.71
N ALA A 86 -3.88 1.26 3.00
CA ALA A 86 -3.47 0.96 1.63
C ALA A 86 -3.81 2.11 0.67
N MET A 87 -4.99 2.73 0.81
CA MET A 87 -5.40 3.88 -0.01
C MET A 87 -4.50 5.10 0.24
N MET A 88 -4.14 5.39 1.49
CA MET A 88 -3.27 6.51 1.83
C MET A 88 -1.83 6.25 1.38
N LEU A 89 -1.29 5.04 1.55
CA LEU A 89 0.02 4.66 1.04
C LEU A 89 0.07 4.75 -0.49
N HIS A 90 -0.93 4.23 -1.17
CA HIS A 90 -1.03 4.31 -2.63
C HIS A 90 -1.06 5.76 -3.12
N ALA A 91 -1.89 6.59 -2.51
CA ALA A 91 -1.97 8.02 -2.81
C ALA A 91 -0.66 8.75 -2.48
N ASP A 92 0.03 8.36 -1.41
CA ASP A 92 1.32 8.95 -1.01
C ASP A 92 2.40 8.65 -2.05
N LEU A 93 2.56 7.40 -2.46
CA LEU A 93 3.50 6.99 -3.50
C LEU A 93 3.25 7.75 -4.82
N LEU A 94 2.00 7.82 -5.29
CA LEU A 94 1.64 8.60 -6.46
C LEU A 94 2.01 10.09 -6.34
N ARG A 95 1.99 10.65 -5.13
CA ARG A 95 2.26 12.06 -4.87
C ARG A 95 3.74 12.38 -4.67
N ARG A 96 4.54 11.42 -4.17
CA ARG A 96 5.88 11.66 -3.63
C ARG A 96 7.01 11.05 -4.43
N THR A 97 6.78 9.96 -5.17
CA THR A 97 7.86 9.40 -6.04
C THR A 97 8.19 10.38 -7.17
N ASP A 98 9.46 10.54 -7.50
CA ASP A 98 9.91 11.42 -8.57
C ASP A 98 10.95 10.69 -9.44
N PRO A 99 10.65 10.45 -10.73
CA PRO A 99 9.38 10.69 -11.43
C PRO A 99 8.18 9.95 -10.78
N PRO A 100 6.92 10.33 -11.14
CA PRO A 100 5.74 9.61 -10.66
C PRO A 100 5.77 8.15 -11.07
N ARG A 101 5.59 7.25 -10.09
CA ARG A 101 5.49 5.79 -10.33
C ARG A 101 4.12 5.29 -9.95
N LEU A 102 3.54 4.42 -10.79
CA LEU A 102 2.28 3.78 -10.46
C LEU A 102 2.50 2.63 -9.47
N PRO A 103 1.95 2.72 -8.23
CA PRO A 103 2.06 1.62 -7.28
C PRO A 103 1.16 0.45 -7.71
N ARG A 104 1.71 -0.75 -7.81
CA ARG A 104 0.96 -1.99 -8.03
C ARG A 104 0.61 -2.59 -6.68
N SER A 105 -0.43 -2.06 -6.05
CA SER A 105 -0.88 -2.54 -4.74
C SER A 105 -1.56 -3.89 -4.86
N VAL A 106 -1.02 -4.88 -4.14
CA VAL A 106 -1.61 -6.21 -4.09
C VAL A 106 -2.88 -6.17 -3.24
N VAL A 107 -4.00 -6.59 -3.82
CA VAL A 107 -5.28 -6.69 -3.12
C VAL A 107 -5.62 -8.14 -2.78
N ASP A 108 -6.37 -8.32 -1.70
CA ASP A 108 -6.87 -9.61 -1.27
C ASP A 108 -7.89 -10.23 -2.25
N ARG A 109 -8.03 -11.57 -2.21
CA ARG A 109 -8.88 -12.35 -3.13
C ARG A 109 -10.36 -12.01 -3.10
N PHE A 110 -10.85 -11.37 -2.04
CA PHE A 110 -12.25 -10.95 -1.97
C PHE A 110 -12.51 -9.61 -2.66
N VAL A 111 -11.50 -8.73 -2.77
CA VAL A 111 -11.63 -7.39 -3.38
C VAL A 111 -12.17 -7.45 -4.82
N PRO A 112 -11.70 -8.35 -5.70
CA PRO A 112 -12.26 -8.51 -7.04
C PRO A 112 -13.75 -8.89 -7.09
N ARG A 113 -14.31 -9.39 -5.99
CA ARG A 113 -15.74 -9.77 -5.88
C ARG A 113 -16.63 -8.59 -5.47
N LEU A 114 -16.04 -7.47 -5.06
CA LEU A 114 -16.79 -6.27 -4.67
C LEU A 114 -17.20 -5.50 -5.92
N PRO A 115 -18.51 -5.36 -6.22
CA PRO A 115 -18.97 -4.62 -7.39
C PRO A 115 -18.52 -3.16 -7.32
N TRP A 116 -18.23 -2.54 -8.46
CA TRP A 116 -17.79 -1.16 -8.62
C TRP A 116 -16.41 -0.86 -8.00
N PHE A 117 -16.17 -1.29 -6.75
CA PHE A 117 -14.91 -1.08 -6.04
C PHE A 117 -13.74 -1.80 -6.72
N SER A 118 -13.94 -3.04 -7.16
CA SER A 118 -12.93 -3.81 -7.90
C SER A 118 -12.46 -3.09 -9.16
N THR A 119 -13.40 -2.51 -9.92
CA THR A 119 -13.06 -1.74 -11.13
C THR A 119 -12.31 -0.46 -10.79
N LEU A 120 -12.73 0.25 -9.73
CA LEU A 120 -12.07 1.49 -9.32
C LEU A 120 -10.61 1.23 -8.92
N VAL A 121 -10.36 0.22 -8.07
CA VAL A 121 -9.01 -0.08 -7.59
C VAL A 121 -8.11 -0.64 -8.70
N ALA A 122 -8.65 -1.46 -9.62
CA ALA A 122 -7.90 -1.93 -10.78
C ALA A 122 -7.49 -0.78 -11.70
N ARG A 123 -8.40 0.17 -11.97
CA ARG A 123 -8.09 1.37 -12.76
C ARG A 123 -7.07 2.29 -12.10
N ALA A 124 -6.98 2.24 -10.78
CA ALA A 124 -5.97 2.97 -10.02
C ALA A 124 -4.60 2.26 -9.97
N GLY A 125 -4.49 1.03 -10.46
CA GLY A 125 -3.22 0.29 -10.50
C GLY A 125 -3.13 -0.91 -9.56
N ALA A 126 -4.17 -1.18 -8.75
CA ALA A 126 -4.18 -2.36 -7.90
C ALA A 126 -4.24 -3.67 -8.72
N ILE A 127 -3.61 -4.71 -8.20
CA ILE A 127 -3.50 -6.02 -8.87
C ILE A 127 -3.91 -7.16 -7.94
N ASN A 128 -4.39 -8.25 -8.52
CA ASN A 128 -4.57 -9.50 -7.78
C ASN A 128 -3.21 -10.12 -7.42
N GLY A 129 -3.06 -10.55 -6.17
CA GLY A 129 -1.84 -11.13 -5.63
C GLY A 129 -1.54 -12.56 -6.11
N THR A 130 -1.78 -12.87 -7.39
CA THR A 130 -1.34 -14.13 -7.98
C THR A 130 0.16 -14.08 -8.23
N ARG A 131 0.82 -15.23 -8.10
CA ARG A 131 2.27 -15.32 -8.34
C ARG A 131 2.67 -14.74 -9.70
N ARG A 132 1.92 -15.08 -10.75
CA ARG A 132 2.17 -14.60 -12.11
C ARG A 132 2.11 -13.07 -12.21
N ASN A 133 1.13 -12.46 -11.57
CA ASN A 133 0.96 -11.00 -11.63
C ASN A 133 2.11 -10.27 -10.93
N VAL A 134 2.48 -10.70 -9.71
CA VAL A 134 3.56 -10.04 -8.96
C VAL A 134 4.93 -10.25 -9.62
N GLU A 135 5.19 -11.45 -10.19
CA GLU A 135 6.38 -11.71 -10.98
C GLU A 135 6.44 -10.85 -12.24
N HIS A 136 5.31 -10.68 -12.95
CA HIS A 136 5.23 -9.80 -14.13
C HIS A 136 5.55 -8.34 -13.77
N VAL A 137 4.96 -7.82 -12.69
CA VAL A 137 5.22 -6.45 -12.20
C VAL A 137 6.72 -6.23 -11.97
N LEU A 138 7.38 -7.14 -11.27
CA LEU A 138 8.80 -7.00 -10.98
C LEU A 138 9.67 -7.23 -12.23
N ALA A 139 9.34 -8.19 -13.08
CA ALA A 139 10.06 -8.46 -14.33
C ALA A 139 9.98 -7.28 -15.32
N THR A 140 8.93 -6.46 -15.24
CA THR A 140 8.76 -5.25 -16.06
C THR A 140 9.23 -3.97 -15.37
N GLY A 141 9.98 -4.08 -14.27
CA GLY A 141 10.59 -2.93 -13.60
C GLY A 141 9.62 -2.03 -12.84
N GLN A 142 8.43 -2.53 -12.48
CA GLN A 142 7.40 -1.73 -11.82
C GLN A 142 7.52 -1.75 -10.29
N LEU A 143 6.80 -0.82 -9.63
CA LEU A 143 6.72 -0.69 -8.19
C LEU A 143 5.61 -1.57 -7.64
N LEU A 144 5.97 -2.58 -6.84
CA LEU A 144 5.04 -3.49 -6.16
C LEU A 144 4.81 -3.04 -4.72
N VAL A 145 3.55 -2.96 -4.28
CA VAL A 145 3.19 -2.67 -2.88
C VAL A 145 2.55 -3.89 -2.28
N VAL A 146 3.09 -4.35 -1.16
CA VAL A 146 2.62 -5.54 -0.44
C VAL A 146 2.43 -5.25 1.04
N PHE A 147 1.47 -5.97 1.63
CA PHE A 147 1.20 -5.99 3.05
C PHE A 147 1.39 -7.41 3.56
N PRO A 148 2.60 -7.78 4.04
CA PRO A 148 2.92 -9.18 4.33
C PRO A 148 2.12 -9.80 5.48
N GLU A 149 1.53 -8.99 6.37
CA GLU A 149 0.59 -9.45 7.41
C GLU A 149 -0.72 -10.00 6.81
N GLY A 150 -1.13 -9.50 5.64
CA GLY A 150 -2.38 -9.87 4.99
C GLY A 150 -3.60 -9.58 5.89
N THR A 151 -4.65 -10.41 5.75
CA THR A 151 -5.90 -10.25 6.50
C THR A 151 -5.75 -10.35 8.03
N VAL A 152 -4.68 -10.96 8.52
CA VAL A 152 -4.40 -11.05 9.98
C VAL A 152 -4.08 -9.67 10.55
N GLY A 153 -3.31 -8.86 9.82
CA GLY A 153 -3.01 -7.48 10.21
C GLY A 153 -4.27 -6.61 10.30
N ILE A 154 -5.18 -6.73 9.33
CA ILE A 154 -6.45 -5.98 9.30
C ILE A 154 -7.34 -6.31 10.51
N GLY A 155 -7.38 -7.58 10.93
CA GLY A 155 -8.24 -8.06 12.02
C GLY A 155 -7.64 -7.95 13.42
N LYS A 156 -6.52 -7.30 13.57
CA LYS A 156 -5.81 -7.15 14.84
C LYS A 156 -6.65 -6.36 15.87
N PRO A 157 -6.81 -6.89 17.10
CA PRO A 157 -7.46 -6.15 18.17
C PRO A 157 -6.72 -4.85 18.50
N PHE A 158 -7.44 -3.82 18.90
CA PHE A 158 -6.85 -2.51 19.24
C PHE A 158 -5.79 -2.58 20.36
N ALA A 159 -5.90 -3.56 21.28
CA ALA A 159 -4.90 -3.78 22.32
C ALA A 159 -3.52 -4.21 21.76
N GLU A 160 -3.50 -4.82 20.57
CA GLU A 160 -2.29 -5.28 19.88
C GLU A 160 -1.79 -4.29 18.83
N ARG A 161 -2.36 -3.08 18.79
CA ARG A 161 -1.98 -2.08 17.80
C ARG A 161 -0.48 -1.85 17.76
N TYR A 162 0.03 -1.62 16.57
CA TYR A 162 1.45 -1.36 16.29
C TYR A 162 2.42 -2.53 16.58
N ARG A 163 1.91 -3.70 16.94
CA ARG A 163 2.68 -4.95 16.97
C ARG A 163 2.48 -5.67 15.66
N LEU A 164 3.55 -5.92 14.92
CA LEU A 164 3.45 -6.66 13.66
C LEU A 164 2.98 -8.09 13.93
N GLN A 165 2.05 -8.56 13.12
CA GLN A 165 1.65 -9.95 13.07
C GLN A 165 2.65 -10.74 12.21
N PRO A 166 2.67 -12.09 12.28
CA PRO A 166 3.61 -12.89 11.51
C PRO A 166 3.56 -12.57 10.01
N TRP A 167 4.69 -12.21 9.45
CA TRP A 167 4.81 -11.84 8.04
C TRP A 167 4.93 -13.06 7.13
N ARG A 168 4.18 -13.05 6.05
CA ARG A 168 4.32 -14.04 4.97
C ARG A 168 5.60 -13.75 4.19
N PRO A 169 6.47 -14.76 3.96
CA PRO A 169 7.80 -14.51 3.42
C PRO A 169 7.85 -14.29 1.89
N GLY A 170 6.71 -14.35 1.20
CA GLY A 170 6.66 -14.25 -0.27
C GLY A 170 7.27 -12.98 -0.86
N HIS A 171 7.22 -11.85 -0.16
CA HIS A 171 7.85 -10.62 -0.59
C HIS A 171 9.39 -10.74 -0.62
N ALA A 172 9.97 -11.43 0.36
CA ALA A 172 11.41 -11.66 0.41
C ALA A 172 11.85 -12.63 -0.69
N GLU A 173 11.10 -13.72 -0.96
CA GLU A 173 11.36 -14.61 -2.10
C GLU A 173 11.38 -13.83 -3.42
N LEU A 174 10.38 -12.97 -3.65
CA LEU A 174 10.31 -12.15 -4.85
C LEU A 174 11.50 -11.18 -4.95
N ALA A 175 11.87 -10.53 -3.84
CA ALA A 175 13.01 -9.62 -3.78
C ALA A 175 14.32 -10.31 -4.13
N LEU A 176 14.57 -11.50 -3.56
CA LEU A 176 15.76 -12.30 -3.84
C LEU A 176 15.81 -12.74 -5.31
N ARG A 177 14.70 -13.23 -5.86
CA ARG A 177 14.62 -13.74 -7.24
C ARG A 177 14.74 -12.68 -8.32
N HIS A 178 14.11 -11.53 -8.10
CA HIS A 178 14.09 -10.42 -9.05
C HIS A 178 15.17 -9.38 -8.78
N ARG A 179 16.02 -9.59 -7.75
CA ARG A 179 17.01 -8.61 -7.29
C ARG A 179 16.41 -7.24 -7.05
N ALA A 180 15.14 -7.22 -6.63
CA ALA A 180 14.37 -6.02 -6.36
C ALA A 180 14.67 -5.53 -4.93
N PRO A 181 15.09 -4.27 -4.72
CA PRO A 181 15.23 -3.74 -3.37
C PRO A 181 13.86 -3.67 -2.69
N VAL A 182 13.85 -3.90 -1.37
CA VAL A 182 12.66 -3.75 -0.55
C VAL A 182 12.76 -2.46 0.24
N VAL A 183 11.77 -1.58 0.11
CA VAL A 183 11.62 -0.38 0.92
C VAL A 183 10.68 -0.70 2.08
N PRO A 184 11.22 -0.89 3.31
CA PRO A 184 10.38 -1.10 4.48
C PRO A 184 9.59 0.18 4.76
N THR A 185 8.30 0.04 5.01
CA THR A 185 7.42 1.20 5.14
C THR A 185 6.49 1.04 6.34
N ALA A 186 6.43 2.05 7.20
CA ALA A 186 5.53 2.09 8.33
C ALA A 186 4.35 3.03 8.09
N ILE A 187 3.16 2.58 8.47
CA ILE A 187 1.94 3.38 8.50
C ILE A 187 1.44 3.44 9.94
N VAL A 188 1.51 4.62 10.56
CA VAL A 188 1.03 4.89 11.91
C VAL A 188 -0.21 5.77 11.84
N GLY A 189 -1.22 5.51 12.68
CA GLY A 189 -2.53 6.16 12.69
C GLY A 189 -3.66 5.24 12.22
N ALA A 190 -3.39 4.36 11.26
CA ALA A 190 -4.41 3.51 10.65
C ALA A 190 -5.15 2.58 11.64
N GLU A 191 -4.47 2.08 12.66
CA GLU A 191 -5.08 1.22 13.69
C GLU A 191 -5.96 2.00 14.67
N GLU A 192 -5.77 3.31 14.75
CA GLU A 192 -6.51 4.20 15.65
C GLU A 192 -7.73 4.86 14.98
N GLN A 193 -7.79 4.82 13.64
CA GLN A 193 -8.91 5.42 12.90
C GLN A 193 -10.23 4.69 13.13
N LEU A 194 -10.17 3.36 13.28
CA LEU A 194 -11.35 2.52 13.42
C LEU A 194 -11.02 1.33 14.34
N PRO A 195 -10.92 1.59 15.67
CA PRO A 195 -10.56 0.57 16.64
C PRO A 195 -11.50 -0.63 16.58
N ILE A 196 -10.94 -1.82 16.39
CA ILE A 196 -11.67 -3.09 16.37
C ILE A 196 -11.81 -3.57 17.81
N ILE A 197 -13.07 -3.74 18.26
CA ILE A 197 -13.39 -4.24 19.60
C ILE A 197 -13.74 -5.72 19.60
N ALA A 198 -14.19 -6.26 18.47
CA ALA A 198 -14.53 -7.67 18.29
C ALA A 198 -14.44 -8.05 16.81
N ARG A 199 -14.46 -9.35 16.54
CA ARG A 199 -14.63 -9.89 15.19
C ARG A 199 -15.61 -11.08 15.23
N ILE A 200 -16.37 -11.23 14.14
CA ILE A 200 -17.35 -12.30 13.97
C ILE A 200 -16.77 -13.27 12.94
N ASP A 201 -16.17 -14.37 13.39
CA ASP A 201 -15.49 -15.34 12.53
C ASP A 201 -16.46 -16.23 11.72
N ARG A 202 -17.75 -16.28 12.11
CA ARG A 202 -18.78 -17.09 11.44
C ARG A 202 -19.44 -16.40 10.25
N PHE A 203 -19.13 -15.13 10.00
CA PHE A 203 -19.76 -14.36 8.93
C PHE A 203 -18.76 -14.10 7.79
N HIS A 204 -19.02 -14.76 6.64
CA HIS A 204 -18.17 -14.70 5.45
C HIS A 204 -18.87 -13.96 4.31
N ALA A 205 -19.02 -12.63 4.40
CA ALA A 205 -19.55 -11.85 3.29
C ALA A 205 -18.51 -11.66 2.19
N PHE A 206 -18.89 -11.90 0.95
CA PHE A 206 -18.06 -11.76 -0.24
C PHE A 206 -16.71 -12.52 -0.20
N GLY A 207 -16.59 -13.52 0.67
CA GLY A 207 -15.34 -14.28 0.85
C GLY A 207 -14.32 -13.63 1.80
N ALA A 208 -14.73 -12.61 2.55
CA ALA A 208 -13.93 -12.09 3.66
C ALA A 208 -13.84 -13.15 4.78
N PRO A 209 -12.67 -13.31 5.43
CA PRO A 209 -12.46 -14.37 6.41
C PRO A 209 -13.22 -14.18 7.74
N TYR A 210 -13.63 -12.96 8.04
CA TYR A 210 -14.39 -12.55 9.23
C TYR A 210 -15.07 -11.20 8.99
N LEU A 211 -16.02 -10.83 9.86
CA LEU A 211 -16.57 -9.48 9.91
C LEU A 211 -16.00 -8.76 11.13
N PRO A 212 -15.19 -7.69 10.92
CA PRO A 212 -14.70 -6.89 12.03
C PRO A 212 -15.80 -6.01 12.59
N VAL A 213 -15.83 -5.85 13.93
CA VAL A 213 -16.78 -4.98 14.64
C VAL A 213 -15.99 -3.75 15.14
N PRO A 214 -16.09 -2.62 14.45
CA PRO A 214 -15.44 -1.40 14.88
C PRO A 214 -16.23 -0.72 16.02
N LEU A 215 -15.49 0.03 16.85
CA LEU A 215 -16.08 0.82 17.94
C LEU A 215 -16.96 1.97 17.40
N PHE A 216 -16.59 2.52 16.25
CA PHE A 216 -17.29 3.63 15.60
C PHE A 216 -17.71 3.24 14.17
N PRO A 217 -18.84 3.77 13.67
CA PRO A 217 -19.31 3.46 12.31
C PRO A 217 -18.49 4.15 11.21
N PHE A 218 -17.75 5.22 11.55
CA PHE A 218 -16.94 6.00 10.62
C PHE A 218 -15.50 6.12 11.13
N PRO A 219 -14.50 6.23 10.24
CA PRO A 219 -13.11 6.41 10.64
C PRO A 219 -12.91 7.75 11.34
N LEU A 220 -12.17 7.74 12.44
CA LEU A 220 -11.79 8.94 13.17
C LEU A 220 -10.76 9.77 12.38
N PRO A 221 -10.74 11.10 12.52
CA PRO A 221 -9.79 11.98 11.83
C PRO A 221 -8.41 11.95 12.47
N VAL A 222 -7.82 10.79 12.58
CA VAL A 222 -6.48 10.58 13.13
C VAL A 222 -5.39 11.13 12.19
N HIS A 223 -4.23 11.46 12.74
CA HIS A 223 -3.08 11.88 11.95
C HIS A 223 -2.31 10.65 11.47
N TYR A 224 -2.15 10.52 10.15
CA TYR A 224 -1.38 9.45 9.54
C TYR A 224 0.08 9.84 9.38
N HIS A 225 0.98 8.94 9.76
CA HIS A 225 2.40 9.07 9.50
C HIS A 225 2.85 7.91 8.61
N VAL A 226 3.35 8.22 7.42
CA VAL A 226 3.99 7.26 6.51
C VAL A 226 5.50 7.47 6.59
N ARG A 227 6.25 6.40 6.89
CA ARG A 227 7.71 6.43 7.00
C ARG A 227 8.29 5.39 6.07
N TYR A 228 9.12 5.81 5.14
CA TYR A 228 9.87 4.94 4.24
C TYR A 228 11.29 4.81 4.75
N GLY A 229 11.73 3.58 5.00
CA GLY A 229 13.12 3.27 5.36
C GLY A 229 14.02 3.18 4.14
N GLU A 230 15.31 3.00 4.40
CA GLU A 230 16.31 2.79 3.36
C GLU A 230 16.01 1.50 2.57
N PRO A 231 16.30 1.48 1.25
CA PRO A 231 16.12 0.29 0.43
C PRO A 231 17.03 -0.86 0.88
N LEU A 232 16.45 -2.02 1.10
CA LEU A 232 17.17 -3.24 1.47
C LEU A 232 17.48 -4.06 0.22
N ALA A 233 18.72 -4.15 -0.18
CA ALA A 233 19.21 -5.05 -1.24
C ALA A 233 19.34 -6.47 -0.68
N LEU A 234 18.20 -7.16 -0.48
CA LEU A 234 18.16 -8.48 0.18
C LEU A 234 19.02 -9.53 -0.55
N HIS A 235 19.12 -9.45 -1.88
CA HIS A 235 19.95 -10.36 -2.68
C HIS A 235 21.46 -10.21 -2.42
N GLU A 236 21.90 -9.06 -1.93
CA GLU A 236 23.29 -8.80 -1.52
C GLU A 236 23.52 -9.21 -0.06
N ARG A 237 22.55 -8.93 0.81
CA ARG A 237 22.63 -9.27 2.24
C ARG A 237 22.47 -10.76 2.52
N PHE A 238 21.71 -11.47 1.68
CA PHE A 238 21.45 -12.90 1.75
C PHE A 238 21.89 -13.60 0.46
N PRO A 239 23.20 -13.71 0.19
CA PRO A 239 23.70 -14.31 -1.05
C PRO A 239 23.44 -15.82 -1.11
N GLY A 240 23.27 -16.38 -2.32
CA GLY A 240 23.10 -17.80 -2.64
C GLY A 240 21.75 -18.13 -3.28
N ASP A 241 21.22 -19.34 -3.08
CA ASP A 241 19.98 -19.76 -3.74
C ASP A 241 18.78 -18.92 -3.26
N PRO A 242 18.14 -18.17 -4.18
CA PRO A 242 16.97 -17.34 -3.84
C PRO A 242 15.72 -18.15 -3.49
N ARG A 243 15.78 -19.48 -3.58
CA ARG A 243 14.70 -20.42 -3.25
C ARG A 243 14.90 -21.12 -1.92
N ASP A 244 16.03 -20.89 -1.23
CA ASP A 244 16.28 -21.48 0.08
C ASP A 244 15.27 -20.97 1.12
N PRO A 245 14.44 -21.87 1.72
CA PRO A 245 13.39 -21.43 2.64
C PRO A 245 13.92 -20.81 3.94
N GLY A 246 15.12 -21.17 4.39
CA GLY A 246 15.77 -20.59 5.56
C GLY A 246 16.09 -19.13 5.30
N ARG A 247 16.79 -18.89 4.21
CA ARG A 247 17.21 -17.59 3.72
C ARG A 247 16.04 -16.64 3.46
N ILE A 248 14.99 -17.16 2.82
CA ILE A 248 13.75 -16.38 2.58
C ILE A 248 13.11 -15.94 3.91
N ARG A 249 13.08 -16.82 4.93
CA ARG A 249 12.53 -16.46 6.25
C ARG A 249 13.40 -15.43 6.97
N GLU A 250 14.72 -15.56 6.92
CA GLU A 250 15.65 -14.60 7.52
C GLU A 250 15.54 -13.21 6.87
N ALA A 251 15.51 -13.17 5.54
CA ALA A 251 15.30 -11.93 4.79
C ALA A 251 13.94 -11.28 5.10
N ALA A 252 12.86 -12.06 5.18
CA ALA A 252 11.54 -11.54 5.56
C ALA A 252 11.53 -10.99 6.99
N ALA A 253 12.20 -11.67 7.92
CA ALA A 253 12.32 -11.22 9.31
C ALA A 253 13.13 -9.92 9.42
N GLU A 254 14.14 -9.72 8.57
CA GLU A 254 14.88 -8.44 8.53
C GLU A 254 13.96 -7.29 8.11
N VAL A 255 13.21 -7.45 7.02
CA VAL A 255 12.26 -6.42 6.57
C VAL A 255 11.23 -6.10 7.66
N ALA A 256 10.71 -7.12 8.35
CA ALA A 256 9.76 -6.93 9.45
C ALA A 256 10.37 -6.15 10.62
N ARG A 257 11.63 -6.42 11.00
CA ARG A 257 12.35 -5.67 12.04
C ARG A 257 12.50 -4.19 11.66
N GLU A 258 12.87 -3.91 10.42
CA GLU A 258 13.01 -2.52 9.92
C GLU A 258 11.66 -1.78 9.97
N VAL A 259 10.56 -2.44 9.54
CA VAL A 259 9.22 -1.83 9.62
C VAL A 259 8.82 -1.59 11.08
N GLN A 260 9.08 -2.51 12.00
CA GLN A 260 8.79 -2.30 13.42
C GLN A 260 9.60 -1.14 13.99
N ALA A 261 10.88 -1.02 13.63
CA ALA A 261 11.72 0.11 14.06
C ALA A 261 11.18 1.46 13.55
N LEU A 262 10.69 1.50 12.30
CA LEU A 262 10.05 2.69 11.73
C LEU A 262 8.73 3.03 12.46
N ILE A 263 7.91 2.03 12.80
CA ILE A 263 6.69 2.21 13.61
C ILE A 263 7.04 2.82 14.95
N ASP A 264 7.99 2.22 15.67
CA ASP A 264 8.42 2.67 17.00
C ASP A 264 9.00 4.09 16.96
N GLY A 265 9.77 4.42 15.91
CA GLY A 265 10.26 5.76 15.64
C GLY A 265 9.15 6.77 15.43
N ALA A 266 8.21 6.46 14.56
CA ALA A 266 7.08 7.33 14.28
C ALA A 266 6.17 7.56 15.51
N LEU A 267 5.98 6.53 16.33
CA LEU A 267 5.21 6.62 17.59
C LEU A 267 5.89 7.54 18.62
N ARG A 268 7.23 7.54 18.69
CA ARG A 268 7.99 8.45 19.56
C ARG A 268 7.94 9.91 19.08
N GLU A 269 7.95 10.13 17.78
CA GLU A 269 7.99 11.47 17.17
C GLU A 269 6.63 12.16 17.13
N ARG A 270 5.54 11.40 17.05
CA ARG A 270 4.20 11.98 16.91
C ARG A 270 3.78 12.76 18.16
N LYS A 271 3.15 13.89 17.96
CA LYS A 271 2.64 14.75 19.05
C LYS A 271 1.32 14.25 19.67
N GLY A 272 0.69 13.25 19.07
CA GLY A 272 -0.59 12.69 19.50
C GLY A 272 -1.33 12.01 18.36
N VAL A 273 -2.49 11.42 18.67
CA VAL A 273 -3.31 10.69 17.68
C VAL A 273 -3.97 11.62 16.67
N PHE A 274 -4.37 12.79 17.11
CA PHE A 274 -5.13 13.77 16.31
C PHE A 274 -4.33 15.03 15.94
N ARG A 275 -3.03 15.04 16.25
CA ARG A 275 -2.16 16.20 16.04
C ARG A 275 -0.90 15.84 15.29
#